data_88af491ee7871f447069c43aa701b7c1
#
_entry.id   88af491ee7871f447069c43aa701b7c1
#
_cell.length_a   1.000
_cell.length_b   1.000
_cell.length_c   1.000
_cell.angle_alpha   90.00
_cell.angle_beta   90.00
_cell.angle_gamma   90.00
#
_symmetry.space_group_name_H-M   'P 1'
#
loop_
_entity.id
_entity.type
_entity.pdbx_description
1 polymer ?
#
loop_
_entity_poly.entity_id
_entity_poly.type
_entity_poly.pdbx_seq_one_letter_code
_entity_poly.pdbx_strand_id
1 'polypeptide(L)'
;DASHFPYSKRAMAQDIVNMMRRLGHDRFLVGAHDRGARVAHRLGLDHPDSVEAMVLLDIAPTREMYAGTSADFAQIYWHWFFLTQPHPLPEQMIMADPEAFWKLKCLNQAHGRNPFSPAALAEYLAAFKRPDTIHSSCEDYRAAASIDIKHDDADEGKKLAMPVLALW
;
A
#
# COMPACT_ATOMS: atom_id res chain seq x y z
N ASP A 1 14.48 6.65 -8.77
CA ASP A 1 14.04 8.05 -8.97
C ASP A 1 13.81 8.69 -7.60
N ALA A 2 14.52 9.78 -7.31
CA ALA A 2 14.44 10.49 -6.02
C ALA A 2 13.05 11.07 -5.70
N SER A 3 12.15 11.13 -6.67
CA SER A 3 10.76 11.57 -6.46
C SER A 3 9.85 10.47 -5.90
N HIS A 4 10.24 9.21 -6.02
CA HIS A 4 9.41 8.03 -5.73
C HIS A 4 8.06 7.99 -6.48
N PHE A 5 7.85 8.86 -7.47
CA PHE A 5 6.58 9.01 -8.19
C PHE A 5 6.09 7.71 -8.83
N PRO A 6 6.95 6.87 -9.46
CA PRO A 6 6.49 5.61 -10.09
C PRO A 6 5.82 4.64 -9.10
N TYR A 7 6.10 4.79 -7.80
CA TYR A 7 5.54 3.97 -6.72
C TYR A 7 4.46 4.71 -5.91
N SER A 8 4.04 5.89 -6.37
CA SER A 8 2.97 6.64 -5.73
C SER A 8 1.61 5.97 -5.92
N LYS A 9 0.70 6.21 -5.00
CA LYS A 9 -0.69 5.73 -5.11
C LYS A 9 -1.37 6.26 -6.37
N ARG A 10 -0.98 7.46 -6.83
CA ARG A 10 -1.46 8.06 -8.08
C ARG A 10 -0.99 7.27 -9.31
N ALA A 11 0.28 6.90 -9.37
CA ALA A 11 0.81 6.09 -10.46
C ALA A 11 0.15 4.70 -10.49
N MET A 12 0.06 4.05 -9.33
CA MET A 12 -0.60 2.74 -9.21
C MET A 12 -2.10 2.80 -9.59
N ALA A 13 -2.81 3.87 -9.20
CA ALA A 13 -4.20 4.08 -9.59
C ALA A 13 -4.35 4.21 -11.11
N GLN A 14 -3.44 4.95 -11.76
CA GLN A 14 -3.42 5.05 -13.22
C GLN A 14 -3.18 3.69 -13.90
N ASP A 15 -2.30 2.86 -13.33
CA ASP A 15 -2.05 1.50 -13.84
C ASP A 15 -3.31 0.63 -13.76
N ILE A 16 -4.07 0.70 -12.66
CA ILE A 16 -5.35 -0.02 -12.52
C ILE A 16 -6.35 0.44 -13.58
N VAL A 17 -6.50 1.74 -13.79
CA VAL A 17 -7.41 2.26 -14.84
C VAL A 17 -6.98 1.78 -16.23
N ASN A 18 -5.69 1.84 -16.54
CA ASN A 18 -5.16 1.38 -17.81
C ASN A 18 -5.39 -0.13 -18.01
N MET A 19 -5.17 -0.91 -16.97
CA MET A 19 -5.42 -2.37 -16.99
C MET A 19 -6.90 -2.66 -17.24
N MET A 20 -7.82 -2.03 -16.50
CA MET A 20 -9.25 -2.26 -16.64
C MET A 20 -9.77 -1.86 -18.02
N ARG A 21 -9.30 -0.74 -18.58
CA ARG A 21 -9.64 -0.34 -19.96
C ARG A 21 -9.17 -1.36 -21.00
N ARG A 22 -7.97 -1.93 -20.84
CA ARG A 22 -7.48 -3.01 -21.73
C ARG A 22 -8.32 -4.27 -21.64
N LEU A 23 -8.97 -4.52 -20.50
CA LEU A 23 -9.93 -5.61 -20.28
C LEU A 23 -11.35 -5.27 -20.79
N GLY A 24 -11.57 -4.05 -21.30
CA GLY A 24 -12.86 -3.60 -21.82
C GLY A 24 -13.79 -2.99 -20.76
N HIS A 25 -13.25 -2.60 -19.61
CA HIS A 25 -14.02 -2.01 -18.52
C HIS A 25 -13.60 -0.56 -18.26
N ASP A 26 -14.36 0.41 -18.76
CA ASP A 26 -14.14 1.83 -18.49
C ASP A 26 -14.65 2.24 -17.10
N ARG A 27 -15.65 1.53 -16.58
CA ARG A 27 -16.21 1.70 -15.23
C ARG A 27 -16.28 0.35 -14.53
N PHE A 28 -15.95 0.36 -13.22
CA PHE A 28 -15.88 -0.88 -12.43
C PHE A 28 -16.13 -0.62 -10.94
N LEU A 29 -16.48 -1.70 -10.23
CA LEU A 29 -16.57 -1.73 -8.78
C LEU A 29 -15.18 -2.00 -8.19
N VAL A 30 -14.89 -1.41 -7.02
CA VAL A 30 -13.59 -1.54 -6.33
C VAL A 30 -13.81 -2.14 -4.95
N GLY A 31 -13.17 -3.29 -4.67
CA GLY A 31 -13.01 -3.84 -3.33
C GLY A 31 -11.52 -3.84 -2.98
N ALA A 32 -11.13 -3.16 -1.90
CA ALA A 32 -9.72 -2.97 -1.60
C ALA A 32 -9.42 -3.00 -0.09
N HIS A 33 -8.24 -3.52 0.25
CA HIS A 33 -7.75 -3.66 1.61
C HIS A 33 -6.32 -3.14 1.76
N ASP A 34 -5.95 -2.69 2.95
CA ASP A 34 -4.61 -2.24 3.35
C ASP A 34 -4.02 -1.21 2.35
N ARG A 35 -2.81 -1.41 1.86
CA ARG A 35 -2.16 -0.49 0.92
C ARG A 35 -2.92 -0.36 -0.41
N GLY A 36 -3.55 -1.46 -0.86
CA GLY A 36 -4.43 -1.43 -2.01
C GLY A 36 -5.65 -0.52 -1.83
N ALA A 37 -6.19 -0.43 -0.63
CA ALA A 37 -7.30 0.48 -0.34
C ALA A 37 -6.86 1.95 -0.33
N ARG A 38 -5.59 2.26 -0.03
CA ARG A 38 -5.02 3.61 -0.22
C ARG A 38 -4.86 3.96 -1.70
N VAL A 39 -4.50 2.98 -2.54
CA VAL A 39 -4.53 3.14 -4.00
C VAL A 39 -5.96 3.39 -4.48
N ALA A 40 -6.94 2.62 -3.98
CA ALA A 40 -8.35 2.80 -4.31
C ALA A 40 -8.89 4.17 -3.92
N HIS A 41 -8.52 4.69 -2.74
CA HIS A 41 -8.85 6.06 -2.33
C HIS A 41 -8.33 7.08 -3.36
N ARG A 42 -7.05 6.99 -3.72
CA ARG A 42 -6.44 7.87 -4.73
C ARG A 42 -7.08 7.70 -6.11
N LEU A 43 -7.42 6.48 -6.50
CA LEU A 43 -8.12 6.17 -7.75
C LEU A 43 -9.49 6.86 -7.80
N GLY A 44 -10.25 6.82 -6.72
CA GLY A 44 -11.55 7.48 -6.66
C GLY A 44 -11.46 9.01 -6.74
N LEU A 45 -10.38 9.63 -6.23
CA LEU A 45 -10.14 11.07 -6.32
C LEU A 45 -9.67 11.50 -7.71
N ASP A 46 -8.78 10.71 -8.34
CA ASP A 46 -8.16 11.07 -9.63
C ASP A 46 -9.00 10.62 -10.83
N HIS A 47 -9.78 9.54 -10.69
CA HIS A 47 -10.56 8.91 -11.77
C HIS A 47 -12.01 8.61 -11.34
N PRO A 48 -12.78 9.61 -10.86
CA PRO A 48 -14.13 9.39 -10.33
C PRO A 48 -15.08 8.74 -11.35
N ASP A 49 -14.92 9.03 -12.63
CA ASP A 49 -15.76 8.49 -13.70
C ASP A 49 -15.50 7.00 -13.96
N SER A 50 -14.36 6.46 -13.54
CA SER A 50 -14.01 5.05 -13.71
C SER A 50 -14.52 4.16 -12.56
N VAL A 51 -14.98 4.72 -11.45
CA VAL A 51 -15.40 3.97 -10.27
C VAL A 51 -16.90 4.09 -10.05
N GLU A 52 -17.62 2.97 -10.06
CA GLU A 52 -19.05 2.94 -9.78
C GLU A 52 -19.38 3.02 -8.29
N ALA A 53 -18.68 2.22 -7.49
CA ALA A 53 -18.73 2.20 -6.03
C ALA A 53 -17.49 1.53 -5.49
N MET A 54 -17.17 1.74 -4.20
CA MET A 54 -16.02 1.09 -3.57
C MET A 54 -16.30 0.60 -2.17
N VAL A 55 -15.60 -0.47 -1.81
CA VAL A 55 -15.48 -0.99 -0.44
C VAL A 55 -14.02 -0.86 -0.01
N LEU A 56 -13.79 -0.13 1.09
CA LEU A 56 -12.47 0.06 1.69
C LEU A 56 -12.43 -0.69 3.02
N LEU A 57 -11.47 -1.61 3.15
CA LEU A 57 -11.35 -2.49 4.30
C LEU A 57 -10.15 -2.06 5.15
N ASP A 58 -10.41 -1.74 6.42
CA ASP A 58 -9.42 -1.55 7.49
C ASP A 58 -8.28 -0.58 7.13
N ILE A 59 -8.62 0.61 6.60
CA ILE A 59 -7.65 1.67 6.28
C ILE A 59 -8.18 3.08 6.57
N ALA A 60 -7.26 3.97 6.96
CA ALA A 60 -7.41 5.41 6.82
C ALA A 60 -6.48 5.92 5.70
N PRO A 61 -6.75 7.09 5.09
CA PRO A 61 -5.90 7.68 4.06
C PRO A 61 -4.46 7.89 4.55
N THR A 62 -3.52 7.95 3.60
CA THR A 62 -2.07 7.96 3.90
C THR A 62 -1.67 9.16 4.76
N ARG A 63 -2.12 10.37 4.40
CA ARG A 63 -1.83 11.60 5.14
C ARG A 63 -2.28 11.53 6.59
N GLU A 64 -3.50 11.09 6.83
CA GLU A 64 -4.09 11.00 8.17
C GLU A 64 -3.33 10.02 9.06
N MET A 65 -2.88 8.90 8.49
CA MET A 65 -2.05 7.93 9.22
C MET A 65 -0.72 8.51 9.65
N TYR A 66 0.00 9.21 8.77
CA TYR A 66 1.26 9.86 9.12
C TYR A 66 1.08 11.05 10.08
N ALA A 67 0.03 11.85 9.89
CA ALA A 67 -0.29 12.98 10.76
C ALA A 67 -0.66 12.53 12.18
N GLY A 68 -1.29 11.36 12.33
CA GLY A 68 -1.65 10.75 13.60
C GLY A 68 -0.53 9.95 14.29
N THR A 69 0.72 10.07 13.83
CA THR A 69 1.86 9.31 14.40
C THR A 69 2.08 9.65 15.86
N SER A 70 2.14 8.61 16.68
CA SER A 70 2.50 8.65 18.10
C SER A 70 3.61 7.64 18.38
N ALA A 71 4.15 7.63 19.60
CA ALA A 71 5.12 6.64 20.02
C ALA A 71 4.57 5.22 19.94
N ASP A 72 3.30 5.01 20.35
CA ASP A 72 2.63 3.71 20.27
C ASP A 72 2.43 3.29 18.82
N PHE A 73 1.98 4.22 17.95
CA PHE A 73 1.87 3.96 16.53
C PHE A 73 3.22 3.53 15.93
N ALA A 74 4.29 4.27 16.24
CA ALA A 74 5.62 3.97 15.73
C ALA A 74 6.16 2.59 16.20
N GLN A 75 5.81 2.15 17.41
CA GLN A 75 6.16 0.82 17.90
C GLN A 75 5.39 -0.29 17.19
N ILE A 76 4.09 -0.13 17.01
CA ILE A 76 3.23 -1.12 16.36
C ILE A 76 3.52 -1.19 14.86
N TYR A 77 3.61 -0.02 14.22
CA TYR A 77 3.84 0.12 12.77
C TYR A 77 5.30 0.46 12.45
N TRP A 78 6.27 -0.03 13.24
CA TRP A 78 7.70 0.24 13.10
C TRP A 78 8.22 0.10 11.67
N HIS A 79 7.68 -0.85 10.90
CA HIS A 79 8.07 -1.10 9.52
C HIS A 79 7.73 0.07 8.57
N TRP A 80 6.76 0.92 8.91
CA TRP A 80 6.47 2.13 8.14
C TRP A 80 7.65 3.10 8.13
N PHE A 81 8.38 3.17 9.25
CA PHE A 81 9.53 4.05 9.41
C PHE A 81 10.83 3.38 8.97
N PHE A 82 10.94 2.07 9.13
CA PHE A 82 12.07 1.29 8.65
C PHE A 82 12.13 1.25 7.12
N LEU A 83 11.02 0.96 6.45
CA LEU A 83 10.97 0.84 4.99
C LEU A 83 11.13 2.17 4.26
N THR A 84 10.95 3.32 4.94
CA THR A 84 11.20 4.65 4.37
C THR A 84 12.66 5.08 4.43
N GLN A 85 13.52 4.32 5.12
CA GLN A 85 14.93 4.68 5.20
C GLN A 85 15.58 4.73 3.82
N PRO A 86 16.65 5.56 3.65
CA PRO A 86 17.31 5.68 2.35
C PRO A 86 17.81 4.35 1.80
N HIS A 87 17.65 4.17 0.49
CA HIS A 87 18.27 3.06 -0.23
C HIS A 87 19.80 3.10 -0.04
N PRO A 88 20.48 1.96 0.19
CA PRO A 88 19.97 0.58 0.13
C PRO A 88 19.72 -0.04 1.53
N LEU A 89 19.59 0.75 2.59
CA LEU A 89 19.62 0.23 3.97
C LEU A 89 18.54 -0.83 4.24
N PRO A 90 17.23 -0.57 4.08
CA PRO A 90 16.23 -1.58 4.38
C PRO A 90 16.30 -2.77 3.43
N GLU A 91 16.59 -2.54 2.15
CA GLU A 91 16.73 -3.60 1.16
C GLU A 91 17.86 -4.59 1.55
N GLN A 92 19.03 -4.09 1.94
CA GLN A 92 20.16 -4.95 2.34
C GLN A 92 19.84 -5.74 3.62
N MET A 93 19.21 -5.08 4.61
CA MET A 93 18.84 -5.74 5.86
C MET A 93 17.79 -6.84 5.62
N ILE A 94 16.79 -6.59 4.78
CA ILE A 94 15.77 -7.58 4.46
C ILE A 94 16.38 -8.72 3.63
N MET A 95 17.25 -8.40 2.67
CA MET A 95 17.92 -9.42 1.82
C MET A 95 18.84 -10.36 2.60
N ALA A 96 19.29 -9.97 3.78
CA ALA A 96 20.08 -10.87 4.65
C ALA A 96 19.26 -12.10 5.09
N ASP A 97 17.97 -11.94 5.38
CA ASP A 97 17.03 -13.03 5.63
C ASP A 97 15.58 -12.56 5.34
N PRO A 98 15.16 -12.58 4.06
CA PRO A 98 13.85 -12.09 3.67
C PRO A 98 12.70 -12.94 4.23
N GLU A 99 12.94 -14.23 4.45
CA GLU A 99 11.93 -15.13 5.02
C GLU A 99 11.68 -14.83 6.50
N ALA A 100 12.73 -14.63 7.28
CA ALA A 100 12.60 -14.23 8.68
C ALA A 100 11.90 -12.89 8.80
N PHE A 101 12.28 -11.90 8.01
CA PHE A 101 11.62 -10.59 8.00
C PHE A 101 10.13 -10.71 7.68
N TRP A 102 9.77 -11.42 6.61
CA TRP A 102 8.38 -11.59 6.20
C TRP A 102 7.55 -12.29 7.26
N LYS A 103 8.07 -13.39 7.81
CA LYS A 103 7.40 -14.16 8.88
C LYS A 103 7.22 -13.32 10.13
N LEU A 104 8.24 -12.60 10.55
CA LEU A 104 8.20 -11.75 11.73
C LEU A 104 7.14 -10.65 11.60
N LYS A 105 7.05 -10.03 10.42
CA LYS A 105 6.02 -9.02 10.16
C LYS A 105 4.62 -9.61 10.09
N CYS A 106 4.42 -10.66 9.28
CA CYS A 106 3.08 -11.15 8.96
C CYS A 106 2.52 -12.12 10.03
N LEU A 107 3.37 -12.95 10.66
CA LEU A 107 2.89 -13.92 11.65
C LEU A 107 2.74 -13.32 13.05
N ASN A 108 3.52 -12.31 13.43
CA ASN A 108 3.35 -11.63 14.71
C ASN A 108 1.99 -10.93 14.81
N GLN A 109 1.51 -10.35 13.72
CA GLN A 109 0.19 -9.73 13.66
C GLN A 109 -0.96 -10.75 13.78
N ALA A 110 -0.70 -12.02 13.47
CA ALA A 110 -1.65 -13.13 13.62
C ALA A 110 -1.66 -13.75 15.02
N HIS A 111 -1.09 -13.09 16.04
CA HIS A 111 -1.04 -13.57 17.42
C HIS A 111 -0.45 -14.99 17.56
N GLY A 112 0.62 -15.27 16.82
CA GLY A 112 1.29 -16.58 16.83
C GLY A 112 0.58 -17.69 16.08
N ARG A 113 -0.56 -17.41 15.43
CA ARG A 113 -1.22 -18.36 14.54
C ARG A 113 -0.64 -18.23 13.13
N ASN A 114 -0.48 -19.35 12.43
CA ASN A 114 -0.19 -19.32 10.99
C ASN A 114 -1.52 -19.41 10.22
N PRO A 115 -2.04 -18.31 9.66
CA PRO A 115 -3.30 -18.33 8.93
C PRO A 115 -3.16 -18.88 7.51
N PHE A 116 -1.92 -19.14 7.05
CA PHE A 116 -1.63 -19.52 5.68
C PHE A 116 -1.55 -21.04 5.53
N SER A 117 -2.12 -21.57 4.46
CA SER A 117 -1.82 -22.94 4.06
C SER A 117 -0.33 -23.05 3.66
N PRO A 118 0.30 -24.24 3.76
CA PRO A 118 1.69 -24.42 3.35
C PRO A 118 1.95 -23.97 1.90
N ALA A 119 1.02 -24.24 1.00
CA ALA A 119 1.12 -23.84 -0.40
C ALA A 119 1.09 -22.32 -0.57
N ALA A 120 0.14 -21.63 0.07
CA ALA A 120 0.05 -20.17 0.00
C ALA A 120 1.29 -19.50 0.60
N LEU A 121 1.78 -20.01 1.74
CA LEU A 121 2.99 -19.49 2.38
C LEU A 121 4.20 -19.64 1.47
N ALA A 122 4.35 -20.78 0.79
CA ALA A 122 5.46 -21.00 -0.15
C ALA A 122 5.45 -19.98 -1.30
N GLU A 123 4.27 -19.70 -1.88
CA GLU A 123 4.13 -18.70 -2.94
C GLU A 123 4.45 -17.28 -2.45
N TYR A 124 3.95 -16.89 -1.28
CA TYR A 124 4.26 -15.56 -0.71
C TYR A 124 5.74 -15.39 -0.46
N LEU A 125 6.41 -16.40 0.11
CA LEU A 125 7.84 -16.35 0.38
C LEU A 125 8.66 -16.36 -0.93
N ALA A 126 8.27 -17.14 -1.93
CA ALA A 126 8.92 -17.13 -3.24
C ALA A 126 8.84 -15.76 -3.91
N ALA A 127 7.67 -15.12 -3.87
CA ALA A 127 7.47 -13.77 -4.41
C ALA A 127 8.28 -12.72 -3.63
N PHE A 128 8.27 -12.78 -2.30
CA PHE A 128 8.94 -11.79 -1.46
C PHE A 128 10.47 -11.89 -1.48
N LYS A 129 11.05 -13.07 -1.72
CA LYS A 129 12.51 -13.27 -1.81
C LYS A 129 13.16 -12.61 -3.03
N ARG A 130 12.38 -12.09 -3.95
CA ARG A 130 12.91 -11.39 -5.13
C ARG A 130 13.40 -9.99 -4.75
N PRO A 131 14.64 -9.61 -5.16
CA PRO A 131 15.20 -8.29 -4.83
C PRO A 131 14.34 -7.12 -5.30
N ASP A 132 13.77 -7.23 -6.51
CA ASP A 132 12.87 -6.21 -7.06
C ASP A 132 11.55 -6.08 -6.29
N THR A 133 11.02 -7.17 -5.72
CA THR A 133 9.85 -7.12 -4.83
C THR A 133 10.17 -6.38 -3.53
N ILE A 134 11.32 -6.66 -2.93
CA ILE A 134 11.77 -5.97 -1.71
C ILE A 134 11.99 -4.48 -1.98
N HIS A 135 12.70 -4.15 -3.08
CA HIS A 135 12.93 -2.76 -3.46
C HIS A 135 11.62 -2.01 -3.72
N SER A 136 10.70 -2.60 -4.50
CA SER A 136 9.40 -2.00 -4.78
C SER A 136 8.57 -1.81 -3.51
N SER A 137 8.65 -2.74 -2.56
CA SER A 137 8.00 -2.59 -1.25
C SER A 137 8.55 -1.39 -0.48
N CYS A 138 9.88 -1.20 -0.46
CA CYS A 138 10.49 -0.03 0.18
C CYS A 138 10.09 1.28 -0.53
N GLU A 139 10.12 1.29 -1.86
CA GLU A 139 9.74 2.46 -2.65
C GLU A 139 8.27 2.87 -2.46
N ASP A 140 7.35 1.90 -2.33
CA ASP A 140 5.95 2.17 -2.00
C ASP A 140 5.79 2.89 -0.65
N TYR A 141 6.59 2.53 0.37
CA TYR A 141 6.60 3.23 1.65
C TYR A 141 7.28 4.61 1.56
N ARG A 142 8.37 4.75 0.79
CA ARG A 142 9.02 6.06 0.54
C ARG A 142 8.08 7.02 -0.17
N ALA A 143 7.36 6.53 -1.20
CA ALA A 143 6.34 7.31 -1.88
C ALA A 143 5.21 7.73 -0.92
N ALA A 144 4.75 6.81 -0.07
CA ALA A 144 3.70 7.08 0.91
C ALA A 144 4.11 8.19 1.90
N ALA A 145 5.36 8.17 2.37
CA ALA A 145 5.88 9.16 3.32
C ALA A 145 6.30 10.50 2.67
N SER A 146 6.18 10.66 1.38
CA SER A 146 6.65 11.83 0.65
C SER A 146 5.67 12.35 -0.38
N ILE A 147 5.67 11.78 -1.59
CA ILE A 147 4.87 12.29 -2.71
C ILE A 147 3.36 12.09 -2.51
N ASP A 148 2.94 10.98 -1.88
CA ASP A 148 1.53 10.72 -1.63
C ASP A 148 0.94 11.72 -0.63
N ILE A 149 1.69 12.11 0.41
CA ILE A 149 1.27 13.18 1.34
C ILE A 149 1.06 14.49 0.58
N LYS A 150 1.99 14.85 -0.32
CA LYS A 150 1.85 16.07 -1.15
C LYS A 150 0.63 16.02 -2.06
N HIS A 151 0.31 14.85 -2.61
CA HIS A 151 -0.90 14.66 -3.40
C HIS A 151 -2.17 14.82 -2.55
N ASP A 152 -2.17 14.27 -1.33
CA ASP A 152 -3.29 14.37 -0.42
C ASP A 152 -3.47 15.81 0.10
N ASP A 153 -2.38 16.52 0.39
CA ASP A 153 -2.41 17.95 0.77
C ASP A 153 -2.98 18.83 -0.35
N ALA A 154 -2.56 18.58 -1.60
CA ALA A 154 -3.06 19.33 -2.76
C ALA A 154 -4.56 19.09 -3.02
N ASP A 155 -5.08 17.96 -2.57
CA ASP A 155 -6.47 17.56 -2.70
C ASP A 155 -7.27 17.71 -1.39
N GLU A 156 -6.77 18.50 -0.44
CA GLU A 156 -7.45 18.74 0.83
C GLU A 156 -8.88 19.22 0.61
N GLY A 157 -9.82 18.61 1.31
CA GLY A 157 -11.26 18.91 1.18
C GLY A 157 -11.96 18.23 0.00
N LYS A 158 -11.26 17.62 -0.95
CA LYS A 158 -11.90 16.80 -1.97
C LYS A 158 -12.55 15.57 -1.35
N LYS A 159 -13.71 15.19 -1.90
CA LYS A 159 -14.47 14.01 -1.46
C LYS A 159 -14.62 13.03 -2.61
N LEU A 160 -14.69 11.75 -2.27
CA LEU A 160 -15.06 10.70 -3.20
C LEU A 160 -16.50 10.94 -3.70
N ALA A 161 -16.69 10.92 -5.02
CA ALA A 161 -17.98 11.24 -5.65
C ALA A 161 -18.92 10.02 -5.77
N MET A 162 -18.36 8.79 -5.63
CA MET A 162 -19.10 7.53 -5.74
C MET A 162 -19.54 7.04 -4.35
N PRO A 163 -20.50 6.09 -4.26
CA PRO A 163 -20.83 5.39 -3.03
C PRO A 163 -19.60 4.66 -2.45
N VAL A 164 -19.38 4.81 -1.14
CA VAL A 164 -18.26 4.19 -0.42
C VAL A 164 -18.79 3.47 0.82
N LEU A 165 -18.41 2.21 0.96
CA LEU A 165 -18.55 1.46 2.21
C LEU A 165 -17.17 1.31 2.85
N ALA A 166 -16.98 1.92 4.02
CA ALA A 166 -15.80 1.72 4.84
C ALA A 166 -16.11 0.71 5.94
N LEU A 167 -15.31 -0.34 6.04
CA LEU A 167 -15.42 -1.36 7.07
C LEU A 167 -14.12 -1.38 7.87
N TRP A 168 -14.28 -1.34 9.22
CA TRP A 168 -13.17 -1.28 10.17
C TRP A 168 -13.32 -2.36 11.23
#